data_e8e0d0e1dfe275d6c526a34cc654f8c1
#
_entry.id   e8e0d0e1dfe275d6c526a34cc654f8c1
#
_cell.length_a   1.000
_cell.length_b   1.000
_cell.length_c   1.000
_cell.angle_alpha   90.00
_cell.angle_beta   90.00
_cell.angle_gamma   90.00
#
_symmetry.space_group_name_H-M   'P 1'
#
loop_
_entity.id
_entity.type
_entity.pdbx_description
1 polymer ?
#
loop_
_entity_poly.entity_id
_entity_poly.type
_entity_poly.pdbx_seq_one_letter_code
_entity_poly.pdbx_strand_id
1 'polypeptide(L)'
;MIDRWIAEATECDFKVALEVKKPKSWLKSVSAFANGIGGTLLFGIDDNRNVVGLTDAQADAEAISRLIKERISPYPNFILVPEREDGKNILILTVSSGYSTPYYYKADGVMEAYIRIGNESVIAPSFALNQLILKGMNRTYDTLNSEYDFKAVSYTHLRAHETR
;
A
#
# COMPACT_ATOMS: atom_id res chain seq x y z
N MET A 1 0.89 5.21 23.69
CA MET A 1 0.66 5.79 22.38
C MET A 1 0.86 4.86 21.22
N ILE A 2 1.88 4.05 21.25
CA ILE A 2 2.04 3.02 20.23
C ILE A 2 0.84 2.10 20.21
N ASP A 3 0.32 1.74 21.38
CA ASP A 3 -0.83 0.86 21.45
C ASP A 3 -2.03 1.40 20.70
N ARG A 4 -2.15 2.71 20.64
CA ARG A 4 -3.23 3.31 19.89
C ARG A 4 -3.11 3.01 18.40
N TRP A 5 -1.90 3.13 17.87
CA TRP A 5 -1.68 2.85 16.43
C TRP A 5 -1.92 1.40 16.13
N ILE A 6 -1.46 0.52 17.00
CA ILE A 6 -1.64 -0.92 16.82
C ILE A 6 -3.11 -1.28 16.87
N ALA A 7 -3.83 -0.70 17.83
CA ALA A 7 -5.25 -1.02 18.00
C ALA A 7 -6.09 -0.52 16.85
N GLU A 8 -5.66 0.57 16.20
CA GLU A 8 -6.43 1.15 15.10
C GLU A 8 -6.04 0.58 13.75
N ALA A 9 -4.94 -0.14 13.67
CA ALA A 9 -4.46 -0.69 12.41
C ALA A 9 -5.00 -2.11 12.23
N THR A 10 -5.53 -2.38 11.04
CA THR A 10 -6.01 -3.71 10.72
C THR A 10 -4.85 -4.66 10.52
N GLU A 11 -3.79 -4.18 9.87
CA GLU A 11 -2.57 -4.93 9.65
C GLU A 11 -1.41 -4.06 10.07
N CYS A 12 -0.44 -4.64 10.74
CA CYS A 12 0.64 -3.87 11.31
C CYS A 12 1.96 -4.62 11.19
N ASP A 13 3.02 -3.92 10.81
CA ASP A 13 4.35 -4.48 10.69
C ASP A 13 5.34 -3.59 11.41
N PHE A 14 6.31 -4.18 12.08
CA PHE A 14 7.30 -3.43 12.84
C PHE A 14 8.67 -3.57 12.20
N LYS A 15 9.37 -2.46 12.06
CA LYS A 15 10.71 -2.44 11.51
C LYS A 15 11.61 -1.64 12.42
N VAL A 16 12.73 -2.24 12.82
CA VAL A 16 13.67 -1.58 13.72
C VAL A 16 14.28 -0.36 13.04
N ALA A 17 14.54 -0.46 11.76
CA ALA A 17 15.16 0.60 11.00
C ALA A 17 14.70 0.51 9.55
N LEU A 18 15.00 1.57 8.79
CA LEU A 18 14.70 1.57 7.37
C LEU A 18 15.86 0.93 6.61
N GLU A 19 15.59 -0.13 5.88
CA GLU A 19 16.59 -0.80 5.07
C GLU A 19 16.56 -0.20 3.67
N VAL A 20 17.47 0.75 3.43
CA VAL A 20 17.53 1.42 2.14
C VAL A 20 18.21 0.56 1.08
N LYS A 21 19.19 -0.24 1.50
CA LYS A 21 19.91 -1.08 0.56
C LYS A 21 19.13 -2.31 0.13
N LYS A 22 18.24 -2.78 0.98
CA LYS A 22 17.36 -3.91 0.67
C LYS A 22 15.92 -3.50 0.91
N PRO A 23 15.42 -2.57 0.13
CA PRO A 23 14.08 -2.01 0.40
C PRO A 23 12.96 -3.02 0.19
N LYS A 24 13.22 -4.10 -0.50
CA LYS A 24 12.20 -5.13 -0.69
C LYS A 24 11.71 -5.67 0.66
N SER A 25 12.56 -5.64 1.69
CA SER A 25 12.19 -6.16 3.01
C SER A 25 10.92 -5.51 3.56
N TRP A 26 10.69 -4.24 3.22
CA TRP A 26 9.48 -3.54 3.69
C TRP A 26 8.56 -3.14 2.53
N LEU A 27 9.08 -2.96 1.33
CA LEU A 27 8.24 -2.59 0.19
C LEU A 27 7.28 -3.70 -0.20
N LYS A 28 7.64 -4.96 0.06
CA LYS A 28 6.70 -6.05 -0.19
C LYS A 28 5.45 -5.91 0.69
N SER A 29 5.59 -5.37 1.88
CA SER A 29 4.44 -5.12 2.74
C SER A 29 3.60 -3.96 2.21
N VAL A 30 4.25 -2.94 1.64
CA VAL A 30 3.51 -1.85 1.00
C VAL A 30 2.65 -2.39 -0.13
N SER A 31 3.23 -3.24 -0.98
CA SER A 31 2.48 -3.87 -2.05
C SER A 31 1.31 -4.68 -1.50
N ALA A 32 1.58 -5.51 -0.49
CA ALA A 32 0.56 -6.38 0.09
C ALA A 32 -0.57 -5.59 0.73
N PHE A 33 -0.24 -4.52 1.43
CA PHE A 33 -1.26 -3.68 2.06
C PHE A 33 -2.13 -3.01 1.00
N ALA A 34 -1.53 -2.48 -0.05
CA ALA A 34 -2.28 -1.83 -1.11
C ALA A 34 -3.18 -2.82 -1.84
N ASN A 35 -2.74 -4.06 -1.98
CA ASN A 35 -3.53 -5.11 -2.62
C ASN A 35 -4.62 -5.68 -1.71
N GLY A 36 -4.56 -5.39 -0.43
CA GLY A 36 -5.49 -5.94 0.55
C GLY A 36 -6.34 -4.86 1.19
N ILE A 37 -6.41 -4.90 2.49
CA ILE A 37 -7.25 -3.99 3.26
C ILE A 37 -6.50 -2.79 3.80
N GLY A 38 -5.26 -2.60 3.34
CA GLY A 38 -4.41 -1.55 3.87
C GLY A 38 -3.63 -2.04 5.07
N GLY A 39 -2.77 -1.17 5.61
CA GLY A 39 -1.98 -1.54 6.76
C GLY A 39 -1.01 -0.46 7.16
N THR A 40 -0.28 -0.71 8.22
CA THR A 40 0.64 0.26 8.80
C THR A 40 2.00 -0.36 9.03
N LEU A 41 3.04 0.37 8.65
CA LEU A 41 4.43 0.01 8.95
C LEU A 41 4.95 1.01 9.96
N LEU A 42 5.53 0.50 11.04
CA LEU A 42 6.08 1.33 12.10
C LEU A 42 7.60 1.15 12.12
N PHE A 43 8.32 2.21 11.78
CA PHE A 43 9.78 2.19 11.71
C PHE A 43 10.37 2.76 12.99
N GLY A 44 11.33 2.07 13.55
CA GLY A 44 11.96 2.45 14.80
C GLY A 44 11.44 1.65 15.98
N ILE A 45 10.73 0.56 15.72
CA ILE A 45 10.11 -0.27 16.75
C ILE A 45 10.46 -1.73 16.45
N ASP A 46 10.83 -2.48 17.48
CA ASP A 46 11.19 -3.87 17.28
C ASP A 46 9.97 -4.79 17.38
N ASP A 47 10.18 -6.08 17.18
CA ASP A 47 9.09 -7.05 17.15
C ASP A 47 8.43 -7.21 18.51
N ASN A 48 9.11 -6.83 19.56
CA ASN A 48 8.56 -6.87 20.93
C ASN A 48 7.85 -5.57 21.28
N ARG A 49 7.67 -4.68 20.28
CA ARG A 49 7.02 -3.38 20.45
C ARG A 49 7.80 -2.41 21.31
N ASN A 50 9.11 -2.62 21.40
CA ASN A 50 9.98 -1.68 22.11
C ASN A 50 10.41 -0.58 21.14
N VAL A 51 10.42 0.65 21.64
CA VAL A 51 10.81 1.79 20.83
C VAL A 51 12.32 1.84 20.77
N VAL A 52 12.87 1.58 19.61
CA VAL A 52 14.31 1.65 19.36
C VAL A 52 14.70 3.04 18.89
N GLY A 53 13.86 3.65 18.08
CA GLY A 53 14.10 4.97 17.54
C GLY A 53 14.90 4.97 16.25
N LEU A 54 14.72 6.03 15.47
CA LEU A 54 15.44 6.23 14.21
C LEU A 54 16.48 7.31 14.40
N THR A 55 17.64 7.12 13.76
CA THR A 55 18.74 8.07 13.87
C THR A 55 18.42 9.37 13.12
N ASP A 56 17.86 9.24 11.91
CA ASP A 56 17.53 10.40 11.07
C ASP A 56 16.17 10.15 10.44
N ALA A 57 15.13 10.48 11.18
CA ALA A 57 13.76 10.21 10.73
C ALA A 57 13.41 10.99 9.47
N GLN A 58 13.94 12.20 9.31
CA GLN A 58 13.63 12.98 8.12
C GLN A 58 14.22 12.36 6.86
N ALA A 59 15.47 11.95 6.93
CA ALA A 59 16.11 11.28 5.79
C ALA A 59 15.38 9.99 5.47
N ASP A 60 14.97 9.25 6.51
CA ASP A 60 14.23 8.02 6.31
C ASP A 60 12.87 8.29 5.68
N ALA A 61 12.19 9.34 6.09
CA ALA A 61 10.89 9.69 5.50
C ALA A 61 11.02 10.00 4.01
N GLU A 62 12.06 10.75 3.66
CA GLU A 62 12.30 11.07 2.25
C GLU A 62 12.61 9.82 1.44
N ALA A 63 13.42 8.92 2.01
CA ALA A 63 13.77 7.68 1.34
C ALA A 63 12.54 6.79 1.15
N ILE A 64 11.66 6.73 2.15
CA ILE A 64 10.43 5.94 2.05
C ILE A 64 9.57 6.44 0.90
N SER A 65 9.33 7.74 0.84
CA SER A 65 8.51 8.33 -0.21
C SER A 65 9.12 8.07 -1.59
N ARG A 66 10.42 8.27 -1.71
CA ARG A 66 11.09 8.07 -2.98
C ARG A 66 11.02 6.62 -3.43
N LEU A 67 11.30 5.69 -2.52
CA LEU A 67 11.34 4.28 -2.86
C LEU A 67 9.95 3.72 -3.21
N ILE A 68 8.91 4.21 -2.54
CA ILE A 68 7.57 3.79 -2.89
C ILE A 68 7.24 4.22 -4.32
N LYS A 69 7.57 5.47 -4.66
CA LYS A 69 7.28 5.98 -6.00
C LYS A 69 8.09 5.27 -7.06
N GLU A 70 9.32 4.89 -6.74
CA GLU A 70 10.19 4.25 -7.72
C GLU A 70 9.92 2.76 -7.89
N ARG A 71 9.48 2.10 -6.84
CA ARG A 71 9.48 0.65 -6.82
C ARG A 71 8.10 0.01 -6.68
N ILE A 72 7.05 0.79 -6.45
CA ILE A 72 5.69 0.25 -6.40
C ILE A 72 4.91 0.84 -7.57
N SER A 73 4.30 -0.01 -8.36
CA SER A 73 3.58 0.42 -9.56
C SER A 73 2.24 -0.28 -9.67
N PRO A 74 1.13 0.44 -9.79
CA PRO A 74 1.01 1.88 -9.60
C PRO A 74 1.30 2.22 -8.14
N TYR A 75 1.68 3.46 -7.84
CA TYR A 75 1.96 3.71 -6.43
C TYR A 75 0.68 3.95 -5.67
N PRO A 76 0.65 3.45 -4.41
CA PRO A 76 -0.57 3.49 -3.61
C PRO A 76 -0.73 4.82 -2.93
N ASN A 77 -1.91 5.03 -2.36
CA ASN A 77 -2.10 6.14 -1.44
C ASN A 77 -1.48 5.78 -0.10
N PHE A 78 -0.67 6.68 0.43
CA PHE A 78 -0.06 6.43 1.73
C PHE A 78 0.11 7.76 2.46
N ILE A 79 0.18 7.64 3.78
CA ILE A 79 0.43 8.77 4.66
C ILE A 79 1.62 8.41 5.53
N LEU A 80 2.56 9.34 5.67
CA LEU A 80 3.77 9.11 6.43
C LEU A 80 3.84 10.18 7.52
N VAL A 81 3.80 9.73 8.78
CA VAL A 81 3.72 10.62 9.93
C VAL A 81 4.90 10.38 10.85
N PRO A 82 5.71 11.40 11.13
CA PRO A 82 6.74 11.28 12.17
C PRO A 82 6.10 11.45 13.54
N GLU A 83 6.58 10.66 14.49
CA GLU A 83 6.10 10.70 15.87
C GLU A 83 7.27 10.56 16.82
N ARG A 84 7.05 10.99 18.05
CA ARG A 84 8.03 10.76 19.12
C ARG A 84 7.40 9.89 20.16
N GLU A 85 8.10 8.83 20.50
CA GLU A 85 7.68 7.89 21.55
C GLU A 85 8.85 7.66 22.46
N ASP A 86 8.65 7.81 23.76
CA ASP A 86 9.71 7.60 24.75
C ASP A 86 10.95 8.43 24.45
N GLY A 87 10.75 9.64 23.92
CA GLY A 87 11.86 10.52 23.56
C GLY A 87 12.61 10.14 22.30
N LYS A 88 12.12 9.16 21.55
CA LYS A 88 12.77 8.68 20.34
C LYS A 88 11.88 8.92 19.14
N ASN A 89 12.50 9.09 17.98
CA ASN A 89 11.78 9.35 16.75
C ASN A 89 11.38 8.04 16.07
N ILE A 90 10.14 7.96 15.64
CA ILE A 90 9.65 6.85 14.85
C ILE A 90 8.90 7.40 13.65
N LEU A 91 8.68 6.55 12.66
CA LEU A 91 7.88 6.90 11.49
C LEU A 91 6.74 5.91 11.35
N ILE A 92 5.57 6.44 11.06
CA ILE A 92 4.37 5.64 10.88
C ILE A 92 3.92 5.80 9.44
N LEU A 93 4.01 4.70 8.70
CA LEU A 93 3.61 4.68 7.29
C LEU A 93 2.29 3.91 7.19
N THR A 94 1.23 4.60 6.81
CA THR A 94 -0.07 3.99 6.62
C THR A 94 -0.38 3.90 5.13
N VAL A 95 -0.61 2.69 4.65
CA VAL A 95 -0.90 2.42 3.25
C VAL A 95 -2.37 2.06 3.14
N SER A 96 -3.07 2.74 2.24
CA SER A 96 -4.49 2.51 2.05
C SER A 96 -4.72 1.38 1.07
N SER A 97 -5.83 0.68 1.23
CA SER A 97 -6.31 -0.27 0.23
C SER A 97 -6.47 0.48 -1.09
N GLY A 98 -5.95 -0.07 -2.16
CA GLY A 98 -5.96 0.60 -3.45
C GLY A 98 -7.03 0.10 -4.39
N TYR A 99 -7.39 0.94 -5.35
CA TYR A 99 -8.40 0.60 -6.35
C TYR A 99 -7.81 0.00 -7.62
N SER A 100 -6.52 0.22 -7.85
CA SER A 100 -5.88 -0.19 -9.10
C SER A 100 -5.05 -1.45 -8.94
N THR A 101 -5.60 -2.44 -8.22
CA THR A 101 -4.90 -3.70 -8.02
C THR A 101 -4.67 -4.40 -9.34
N PRO A 102 -3.57 -5.13 -9.49
CA PRO A 102 -2.55 -5.39 -8.48
C PRO A 102 -1.52 -4.27 -8.41
N TYR A 103 -0.99 -4.07 -7.21
CA TYR A 103 0.13 -3.17 -6.99
C TYR A 103 1.39 -4.02 -6.93
N TYR A 104 2.32 -3.73 -7.82
CA TYR A 104 3.52 -4.57 -7.99
C TYR A 104 4.72 -3.91 -7.34
N TYR A 105 5.55 -4.73 -6.73
CA TYR A 105 6.92 -4.34 -6.42
C TYR A 105 7.75 -4.60 -7.66
N LYS A 106 8.44 -3.59 -8.16
CA LYS A 106 9.26 -3.73 -9.36
C LYS A 106 10.68 -3.28 -9.08
N ALA A 107 11.63 -4.12 -9.47
CA ALA A 107 13.04 -3.82 -9.35
C ALA A 107 13.81 -4.80 -10.22
N ASP A 108 14.85 -4.32 -10.86
CA ASP A 108 15.77 -5.18 -11.62
C ASP A 108 15.05 -6.05 -12.65
N GLY A 109 14.03 -5.47 -13.30
CA GLY A 109 13.31 -6.19 -14.34
C GLY A 109 12.27 -7.17 -13.84
N VAL A 110 12.07 -7.23 -12.52
CA VAL A 110 11.10 -8.14 -11.92
C VAL A 110 9.90 -7.35 -11.44
N MET A 111 8.71 -7.89 -11.66
CA MET A 111 7.47 -7.33 -11.12
C MET A 111 6.74 -8.40 -10.35
N GLU A 112 6.53 -8.16 -9.06
CA GLU A 112 5.92 -9.13 -8.18
C GLU A 112 4.83 -8.45 -7.36
N ALA A 113 3.62 -9.00 -7.39
CA ALA A 113 2.54 -8.53 -6.54
C ALA A 113 2.57 -9.33 -5.24
N TYR A 114 2.40 -8.65 -4.14
CA TYR A 114 2.39 -9.30 -2.82
C TYR A 114 1.02 -9.23 -2.21
N ILE A 115 0.70 -10.24 -1.42
CA ILE A 115 -0.53 -10.26 -0.64
C ILE A 115 -0.18 -10.58 0.81
N ARG A 116 -1.10 -10.26 1.70
CA ARG A 116 -0.90 -10.47 3.12
C ARG A 116 -1.60 -11.76 3.52
N ILE A 117 -0.83 -12.69 4.10
CA ILE A 117 -1.39 -13.92 4.66
C ILE A 117 -0.94 -13.97 6.10
N GLY A 118 -1.91 -13.83 7.02
CA GLY A 118 -1.55 -13.69 8.42
C GLY A 118 -0.74 -12.44 8.64
N ASN A 119 0.45 -12.60 9.18
CA ASN A 119 1.34 -11.47 9.43
C ASN A 119 2.51 -11.43 8.45
N GLU A 120 2.39 -12.07 7.31
CA GLU A 120 3.45 -12.13 6.31
C GLU A 120 3.01 -11.58 4.98
N SER A 121 3.96 -10.96 4.28
CA SER A 121 3.75 -10.50 2.90
C SER A 121 4.41 -11.50 1.99
N VAL A 122 3.63 -12.15 1.14
CA VAL A 122 4.10 -13.20 0.25
C VAL A 122 3.72 -12.88 -1.18
N ILE A 123 4.44 -13.46 -2.13
CA ILE A 123 4.14 -13.27 -3.54
C ILE A 123 2.78 -13.90 -3.83
N ALA A 124 1.94 -13.16 -4.53
CA ALA A 124 0.61 -13.63 -4.86
C ALA A 124 0.69 -14.82 -5.81
N PRO A 125 0.10 -15.97 -5.45
CA PRO A 125 0.01 -17.07 -6.41
C PRO A 125 -0.94 -16.71 -7.54
N SER A 126 -0.91 -17.51 -8.60
CA SER A 126 -1.64 -17.20 -9.83
C SER A 126 -3.10 -16.89 -9.60
N PHE A 127 -3.77 -17.69 -8.79
CA PHE A 127 -5.20 -17.47 -8.59
C PHE A 127 -5.47 -16.17 -7.83
N ALA A 128 -4.62 -15.86 -6.86
CA ALA A 128 -4.77 -14.61 -6.11
C ALA A 128 -4.45 -13.41 -7.01
N LEU A 129 -3.43 -13.54 -7.84
CA LEU A 129 -3.09 -12.47 -8.77
C LEU A 129 -4.24 -12.21 -9.75
N ASN A 130 -4.85 -13.28 -10.26
CA ASN A 130 -6.00 -13.13 -11.16
C ASN A 130 -7.16 -12.43 -10.46
N GLN A 131 -7.40 -12.74 -9.21
CA GLN A 131 -8.45 -12.06 -8.45
C GLN A 131 -8.15 -10.58 -8.28
N LEU A 132 -6.89 -10.25 -8.02
CA LEU A 132 -6.50 -8.84 -7.91
C LEU A 132 -6.70 -8.10 -9.22
N ILE A 133 -6.35 -8.74 -10.33
CA ILE A 133 -6.54 -8.14 -11.65
C ILE A 133 -8.02 -7.88 -11.90
N LEU A 134 -8.86 -8.86 -11.64
CA LEU A 134 -10.29 -8.72 -11.85
C LEU A 134 -10.89 -7.65 -10.95
N LYS A 135 -10.45 -7.62 -9.68
CA LYS A 135 -10.94 -6.63 -8.74
C LYS A 135 -10.58 -5.22 -9.19
N GLY A 136 -9.35 -5.04 -9.67
CA GLY A 136 -8.92 -3.73 -10.15
C GLY A 136 -9.68 -3.31 -11.38
N MET A 137 -9.89 -4.22 -12.30
CA MET A 137 -10.65 -3.93 -13.51
C MET A 137 -12.09 -3.59 -13.18
N ASN A 138 -12.71 -4.35 -12.29
CA ASN A 138 -14.09 -4.10 -11.93
C ASN A 138 -14.28 -2.75 -11.26
N ARG A 139 -13.38 -2.39 -10.36
CA ARG A 139 -13.49 -1.10 -9.69
C ARG A 139 -13.29 0.05 -10.64
N THR A 140 -12.33 -0.09 -11.56
CA THR A 140 -12.09 0.94 -12.55
C THR A 140 -13.29 1.08 -13.47
N TYR A 141 -13.86 -0.05 -13.85
CA TYR A 141 -15.04 -0.05 -14.71
C TYR A 141 -16.22 0.59 -14.01
N ASP A 142 -16.44 0.27 -12.75
CA ASP A 142 -17.54 0.87 -11.99
C ASP A 142 -17.38 2.38 -11.88
N THR A 143 -16.14 2.83 -11.65
CA THR A 143 -15.88 4.26 -11.57
C THR A 143 -16.16 4.95 -12.89
N LEU A 144 -15.70 4.35 -13.99
CA LEU A 144 -15.96 4.90 -15.31
C LEU A 144 -17.45 4.91 -15.63
N ASN A 145 -18.15 3.86 -15.28
CA ASN A 145 -19.57 3.79 -15.49
C ASN A 145 -20.32 4.88 -14.74
N SER A 146 -19.93 5.12 -13.51
CA SER A 146 -20.58 6.16 -12.71
C SER A 146 -20.41 7.52 -13.36
N GLU A 147 -19.19 7.83 -13.78
CA GLU A 147 -18.96 9.10 -14.45
C GLU A 147 -19.68 9.18 -15.78
N TYR A 148 -19.66 8.10 -16.48
CA TYR A 148 -20.26 8.04 -17.78
C TYR A 148 -21.77 8.18 -17.69
N ASP A 149 -22.38 7.47 -16.76
CA ASP A 149 -23.82 7.58 -16.55
C ASP A 149 -24.22 9.01 -16.20
N PHE A 150 -23.41 9.66 -15.39
CA PHE A 150 -23.68 11.01 -14.99
C PHE A 150 -23.71 11.94 -16.22
N LYS A 151 -22.79 11.70 -17.15
CA LYS A 151 -22.77 12.50 -18.38
C LYS A 151 -23.78 12.03 -19.39
N ALA A 152 -24.05 10.74 -19.43
CA ALA A 152 -24.92 10.15 -20.43
C ALA A 152 -26.37 10.51 -20.22
N VAL A 153 -26.74 10.88 -19.01
CA VAL A 153 -28.10 11.36 -18.76
C VAL A 153 -28.46 12.46 -19.75
N SER A 154 -27.46 13.18 -20.19
CA SER A 154 -27.71 14.25 -21.12
C SER A 154 -27.84 13.78 -22.55
N TYR A 155 -27.47 12.53 -22.92
CA TYR A 155 -27.64 12.20 -24.24
C TYR A 155 -27.92 10.79 -24.49
N THR A 156 -28.59 10.35 -24.26
CA THR A 156 -29.15 9.47 -24.55
C THR A 156 -29.27 8.48 -24.61
N HIS A 157 -29.45 7.93 -24.83
CA HIS A 157 -29.37 6.82 -24.76
C HIS A 157 -29.74 6.19 -25.78
N LEU A 158 -29.38 6.53 -26.54
CA LEU A 158 -29.53 6.12 -27.35
C LEU A 158 -28.87 5.31 -27.78
N ARG A 159 -28.14 5.26 -27.96
CA ARG A 159 -27.45 4.48 -28.40
C ARG A 159 -27.53 3.41 -27.88
N ALA A 160 -27.99 3.32 -27.50
CA ALA A 160 -28.09 2.61 -26.81
C ALA A 160 -27.93 1.42 -27.00
N HIS A 161 -27.93 0.95 -27.44
CA HIS A 161 -27.64 -0.16 -27.37
C HIS A 161 -27.16 -0.63 -28.31
N GLU A 162 -26.83 -0.21 -28.95
CA GLU A 162 -26.31 -0.55 -29.67
C GLU A 162 -25.35 -0.89 -29.51
N THR A 163 -24.93 -0.92 -29.48
CA THR A 163 -23.99 -1.20 -29.49
C THR A 163 -23.34 -1.37 -28.75
N ARG A 164 -23.25 -1.37 -28.50
CA ARG A 164 -22.54 -1.50 -27.70
C ARG A 164 -22.16 -2.33 -27.71
#